data_497b0f812e676713f3a3e297e56e5d45
#
_entry.id   497b0f812e676713f3a3e297e56e5d45
#
_cell.length_a   1.000
_cell.length_b   1.000
_cell.length_c   1.000
_cell.angle_alpha   90.00
_cell.angle_beta   90.00
_cell.angle_gamma   90.00
#
_symmetry.space_group_name_H-M   'P 1'
#
loop_
_entity.id
_entity.type
_entity.pdbx_description
1 polymer ?
#
loop_
_entity_poly.entity_id
_entity_poly.type
_entity_poly.pdbx_seq_one_letter_code
_entity_poly.pdbx_strand_id
1 'polypeptide(L)'
;MKKYNVQNYVRWKHDLSRTLSRLPNLEYHELNRNELITRFLPLVESLARKFSTAQAASGVMTINDLIQEGNYGLTAGADRIDWDTILEAKDQEKTLKSFLSKRIKGAIRR
;
A
#
# COMPACT_ATOMS: atom_id res chain seq x y z
N MET A 1 -9.58 10.44 -21.13
CA MET A 1 -9.75 10.21 -19.70
C MET A 1 -9.94 8.73 -19.44
N LYS A 2 -9.18 8.22 -18.48
CA LYS A 2 -9.28 6.81 -18.11
C LYS A 2 -10.56 6.58 -17.32
N LYS A 3 -11.43 5.75 -17.82
CA LYS A 3 -12.63 5.37 -17.06
C LYS A 3 -12.28 4.36 -16.00
N TYR A 4 -12.96 4.42 -14.86
CA TYR A 4 -12.84 3.41 -13.82
C TYR A 4 -13.23 2.05 -14.39
N ASN A 5 -12.37 1.06 -14.22
CA ASN A 5 -12.60 -0.29 -14.74
C ASN A 5 -12.67 -1.27 -13.57
N VAL A 6 -13.89 -1.68 -13.24
CA VAL A 6 -14.15 -2.60 -12.13
C VAL A 6 -13.48 -3.95 -12.36
N GLN A 7 -13.47 -4.43 -13.61
CA GLN A 7 -12.86 -5.72 -13.92
C GLN A 7 -11.35 -5.70 -13.69
N ASN A 8 -10.68 -4.60 -14.05
CA ASN A 8 -9.25 -4.47 -13.80
C ASN A 8 -8.96 -4.44 -12.31
N TYR A 9 -9.80 -3.77 -11.54
CA TYR A 9 -9.65 -3.71 -10.09
C TYR A 9 -9.83 -5.09 -9.46
N VAL A 10 -10.86 -5.84 -9.86
CA VAL A 10 -11.13 -7.18 -9.35
C VAL A 10 -9.97 -8.12 -9.70
N ARG A 11 -9.47 -8.05 -10.95
CA ARG A 11 -8.34 -8.85 -11.39
C ARG A 11 -7.09 -8.54 -10.56
N TRP A 12 -6.83 -7.27 -10.32
CA TRP A 12 -5.70 -6.85 -9.49
C TRP A 12 -5.79 -7.44 -8.08
N LYS A 13 -6.99 -7.41 -7.47
CA LYS A 13 -7.19 -8.00 -6.15
C LYS A 13 -6.95 -9.51 -6.14
N HIS A 14 -7.41 -10.20 -7.17
CA HIS A 14 -7.18 -11.63 -7.31
C HIS A 14 -5.68 -11.95 -7.43
N ASP A 15 -4.99 -11.20 -8.28
CA ASP A 15 -3.55 -11.40 -8.48
C ASP A 15 -2.78 -11.10 -7.20
N LEU A 16 -3.16 -10.04 -6.51
CA LEU A 16 -2.56 -9.68 -5.23
C LEU A 16 -2.75 -10.78 -4.18
N SER A 17 -3.97 -11.30 -4.07
CA SER A 17 -4.27 -12.36 -3.11
C SER A 17 -3.41 -13.61 -3.37
N ARG A 18 -3.29 -14.02 -4.65
CA ARG A 18 -2.45 -15.15 -5.00
C ARG A 18 -0.97 -14.90 -4.71
N THR A 19 -0.50 -13.71 -5.03
CA THR A 19 0.89 -13.33 -4.78
C THR A 19 1.19 -13.34 -3.29
N LEU A 20 0.29 -12.78 -2.48
CA LEU A 20 0.46 -12.74 -1.03
C LEU A 20 0.53 -14.14 -0.42
N SER A 21 -0.27 -15.08 -0.94
CA SER A 21 -0.27 -16.46 -0.43
C SER A 21 1.02 -17.20 -0.73
N ARG A 22 1.80 -16.72 -1.70
CA ARG A 22 3.08 -17.33 -2.11
C ARG A 22 4.29 -16.68 -1.43
N LEU A 23 4.09 -15.58 -0.70
CA LEU A 23 5.19 -14.92 -0.03
C LEU A 23 5.74 -15.80 1.09
N PRO A 24 7.06 -15.79 1.30
CA PRO A 24 7.65 -16.55 2.39
C PRO A 24 7.18 -16.03 3.74
N ASN A 25 7.07 -16.93 4.72
CA ASN A 25 6.70 -16.58 6.08
C ASN A 25 7.95 -16.11 6.83
N LEU A 26 8.41 -14.92 6.50
CA LEU A 26 9.61 -14.32 7.08
C LEU A 26 9.26 -13.06 7.86
N GLU A 27 10.15 -12.67 8.75
CA GLU A 27 10.04 -11.36 9.41
C GLU A 27 10.17 -10.24 8.39
N TYR A 28 9.59 -9.07 8.67
CA TYR A 28 9.58 -7.97 7.71
C TYR A 28 10.97 -7.56 7.25
N HIS A 29 11.95 -7.53 8.16
CA HIS A 29 13.32 -7.12 7.81
C HIS A 29 14.06 -8.16 6.98
N GLU A 30 13.55 -9.39 6.91
CA GLU A 30 14.14 -10.46 6.11
C GLU A 30 13.61 -10.51 4.69
N LEU A 31 12.52 -9.79 4.41
CA LEU A 31 11.93 -9.75 3.08
C LEU A 31 12.78 -8.88 2.16
N ASN A 32 12.86 -9.29 0.89
CA ASN A 32 13.44 -8.39 -0.10
C ASN A 32 12.48 -7.22 -0.37
N ARG A 33 12.96 -6.21 -1.10
CA ARG A 33 12.20 -5.00 -1.35
C ARG A 33 10.85 -5.27 -1.98
N ASN A 34 10.82 -6.12 -3.01
CA ASN A 34 9.58 -6.42 -3.72
C ASN A 34 8.59 -7.19 -2.86
N GLU A 35 9.08 -8.14 -2.07
CA GLU A 35 8.24 -8.91 -1.15
C GLU A 35 7.64 -8.02 -0.08
N LEU A 36 8.44 -7.10 0.46
CA LEU A 36 7.97 -6.16 1.47
C LEU A 36 6.88 -5.25 0.91
N ILE A 37 7.12 -4.68 -0.26
CA ILE A 37 6.13 -3.81 -0.93
C ILE A 37 4.85 -4.60 -1.17
N THR A 38 4.95 -5.81 -1.71
CA THR A 38 3.78 -6.65 -2.00
C THR A 38 2.97 -6.92 -0.74
N ARG A 39 3.64 -7.17 0.38
CA ARG A 39 2.96 -7.47 1.64
C ARG A 39 2.12 -6.29 2.14
N PHE A 40 2.50 -5.06 1.79
CA PHE A 40 1.78 -3.87 2.22
C PHE A 40 0.85 -3.27 1.16
N LEU A 41 0.69 -3.92 0.00
CA LEU A 41 -0.29 -3.45 -0.99
C LEU A 41 -1.73 -3.42 -0.46
N PRO A 42 -2.18 -4.36 0.39
CA PRO A 42 -3.51 -4.27 0.99
C PRO A 42 -3.71 -3.00 1.83
N LEU A 43 -2.64 -2.50 2.45
CA LEU A 43 -2.71 -1.24 3.20
C LEU A 43 -2.96 -0.07 2.24
N VAL A 44 -2.31 -0.06 1.07
CA VAL A 44 -2.54 0.95 0.05
C VAL A 44 -4.00 0.93 -0.39
N GLU A 45 -4.54 -0.26 -0.67
CA GLU A 45 -5.95 -0.39 -1.08
C GLU A 45 -6.89 0.16 -0.01
N SER A 46 -6.66 -0.21 1.23
CA SER A 46 -7.49 0.23 2.35
C SER A 46 -7.50 1.76 2.46
N LEU A 47 -6.34 2.39 2.36
CA LEU A 47 -6.24 3.84 2.42
C LEU A 47 -6.83 4.51 1.19
N ALA A 48 -6.61 3.94 0.01
CA ALA A 48 -7.18 4.46 -1.22
C ALA A 48 -8.71 4.44 -1.18
N ARG A 49 -9.31 3.38 -0.62
CA ARG A 49 -10.76 3.31 -0.46
C ARG A 49 -11.30 4.42 0.42
N LYS A 50 -10.62 4.72 1.53
CA LYS A 50 -11.04 5.80 2.42
C LYS A 50 -11.02 7.14 1.70
N PHE A 51 -9.97 7.42 0.91
CA PHE A 51 -9.89 8.65 0.15
C PHE A 51 -10.88 8.68 -1.00
N SER A 52 -11.11 7.56 -1.64
CA SER A 52 -12.11 7.45 -2.71
C SER A 52 -13.49 7.81 -2.19
N THR A 53 -13.87 7.32 -1.00
CA THR A 53 -15.16 7.64 -0.38
C THR A 53 -15.25 9.14 -0.08
N ALA A 54 -14.20 9.73 0.49
CA ALA A 54 -14.18 11.15 0.84
C ALA A 54 -14.25 12.05 -0.39
N GLN A 55 -13.72 11.58 -1.54
CA GLN A 55 -13.68 12.34 -2.78
C GLN A 55 -14.76 11.93 -3.79
N ALA A 56 -15.68 11.08 -3.38
CA ALA A 56 -16.72 10.56 -4.28
C ALA A 56 -17.50 11.67 -4.97
N ALA A 57 -17.73 12.78 -4.28
CA ALA A 57 -18.48 13.90 -4.83
C ALA A 57 -17.71 14.68 -5.90
N SER A 58 -16.39 14.62 -5.89
CA SER A 58 -15.57 15.36 -6.87
C SER A 58 -15.46 14.65 -8.22
N GLY A 59 -15.55 13.33 -8.23
CA GLY A 59 -15.43 12.54 -9.46
C GLY A 59 -14.09 12.65 -10.17
N VAL A 60 -13.09 13.25 -9.53
CA VAL A 60 -11.80 13.55 -10.18
C VAL A 60 -10.88 12.34 -10.24
N MET A 61 -10.84 11.54 -9.17
CA MET A 61 -9.92 10.41 -9.11
C MET A 61 -10.67 9.11 -8.87
N THR A 62 -10.27 8.06 -9.61
CA THR A 62 -10.80 6.72 -9.42
C THR A 62 -10.03 6.00 -8.33
N ILE A 63 -10.58 4.88 -7.83
CA ILE A 63 -9.89 4.03 -6.87
C ILE A 63 -8.56 3.52 -7.46
N ASN A 64 -8.52 3.21 -8.76
CA ASN A 64 -7.29 2.76 -9.41
C ASN A 64 -6.21 3.86 -9.41
N ASP A 65 -6.60 5.10 -9.66
CA ASP A 65 -5.68 6.24 -9.63
C ASP A 65 -5.10 6.42 -8.23
N LEU A 66 -5.95 6.32 -7.21
CA LEU A 66 -5.51 6.45 -5.82
C LEU A 66 -4.58 5.30 -5.41
N ILE A 67 -4.85 4.09 -5.86
CA ILE A 67 -3.99 2.94 -5.61
C ILE A 67 -2.61 3.16 -6.24
N GLN A 68 -2.56 3.67 -7.47
CA GLN A 68 -1.29 3.93 -8.14
C GLN A 68 -0.45 4.98 -7.39
N GLU A 69 -1.10 6.07 -6.97
CA GLU A 69 -0.43 7.09 -6.16
C GLU A 69 0.04 6.53 -4.82
N GLY A 70 -0.81 5.73 -4.17
CA GLY A 70 -0.46 5.09 -2.91
C GLY A 70 0.70 4.11 -3.05
N ASN A 71 0.73 3.37 -4.15
CA ASN A 71 1.84 2.45 -4.43
C ASN A 71 3.16 3.18 -4.60
N TYR A 72 3.13 4.35 -5.22
CA TYR A 72 4.31 5.19 -5.32
C TYR A 72 4.81 5.60 -3.93
N GLY A 73 3.89 6.03 -3.07
CA GLY A 73 4.24 6.40 -1.70
C GLY A 73 4.79 5.22 -0.89
N LEU A 74 4.18 4.04 -1.05
CA LEU A 74 4.64 2.83 -0.40
C LEU A 74 6.06 2.46 -0.84
N THR A 75 6.30 2.50 -2.14
CA THR A 75 7.62 2.16 -2.71
C THR A 75 8.69 3.11 -2.19
N ALA A 76 8.41 4.41 -2.22
CA ALA A 76 9.35 5.41 -1.71
C ALA A 76 9.59 5.24 -0.21
N GLY A 77 8.51 4.92 0.53
CA GLY A 77 8.62 4.68 1.96
C GLY A 77 9.42 3.44 2.31
N ALA A 78 9.25 2.37 1.52
CA ALA A 78 9.98 1.13 1.74
C ALA A 78 11.51 1.33 1.64
N ASP A 79 11.93 2.24 0.77
CA ASP A 79 13.35 2.54 0.60
C ASP A 79 13.93 3.39 1.75
N ARG A 80 13.09 3.91 2.63
CA ARG A 80 13.49 4.81 3.71
C ARG A 80 13.21 4.27 5.10
N ILE A 81 12.92 2.98 5.23
CA ILE A 81 12.65 2.38 6.52
C ILE A 81 13.92 2.39 7.38
N ASP A 82 13.79 2.91 8.59
CA ASP A 82 14.82 2.80 9.61
C ASP A 82 14.58 1.50 10.37
N TRP A 83 15.27 0.46 9.94
CA TRP A 83 15.08 -0.87 10.51
C TRP A 83 15.49 -0.94 11.98
N ASP A 84 16.46 -0.15 12.40
CA ASP A 84 16.86 -0.14 13.82
C ASP A 84 15.68 0.30 14.70
N THR A 85 14.98 1.36 14.28
CA THR A 85 13.81 1.82 15.00
C THR A 85 12.69 0.77 15.00
N ILE A 86 12.47 0.10 13.87
CA ILE A 86 11.43 -0.92 13.75
C ILE A 86 11.75 -2.12 14.66
N LEU A 87 12.99 -2.60 14.63
CA LEU A 87 13.41 -3.78 15.39
C LEU A 87 13.36 -3.54 16.90
N GLU A 88 13.57 -2.29 17.34
CA GLU A 88 13.51 -1.93 18.75
C GLU A 88 12.10 -1.67 19.26
N ALA A 89 11.14 -1.54 18.37
CA ALA A 89 9.77 -1.23 18.74
C ALA A 89 9.11 -2.43 19.43
N LYS A 90 8.22 -2.13 20.41
CA LYS A 90 7.46 -3.18 21.09
C LYS A 90 6.53 -3.93 20.14
N ASP A 91 5.91 -3.19 19.22
CA ASP A 91 5.04 -3.75 18.20
C ASP A 91 5.59 -3.33 16.84
N GLN A 92 6.42 -4.20 16.28
CA GLN A 92 7.11 -3.93 15.02
C GLN A 92 6.14 -3.72 13.88
N GLU A 93 5.10 -4.55 13.79
CA GLU A 93 4.10 -4.45 12.73
C GLU A 93 3.37 -3.12 12.79
N LYS A 94 2.91 -2.72 13.97
CA LYS A 94 2.18 -1.47 14.14
C LYS A 94 3.06 -0.27 13.81
N THR A 95 4.30 -0.28 14.25
CA THR A 95 5.24 0.80 13.99
C THR A 95 5.55 0.92 12.50
N LEU A 96 5.78 -0.20 11.84
CA LEU A 96 6.05 -0.23 10.40
C LEU A 96 4.84 0.23 9.61
N LYS A 97 3.64 -0.26 9.94
CA LYS A 97 2.41 0.17 9.29
C LYS A 97 2.18 1.67 9.45
N SER A 98 2.44 2.20 10.65
CA SER A 98 2.27 3.64 10.91
C SER A 98 3.21 4.47 10.04
N PHE A 99 4.46 4.06 9.93
CA PHE A 99 5.44 4.74 9.08
C PHE A 99 5.00 4.72 7.61
N LEU A 100 4.65 3.54 7.10
CA LEU A 100 4.27 3.39 5.71
C LEU A 100 2.94 4.09 5.40
N SER A 101 1.98 4.07 6.33
CA SER A 101 0.70 4.76 6.16
C SER A 101 0.89 6.25 5.93
N LYS A 102 1.79 6.89 6.66
CA LYS A 102 2.08 8.31 6.48
C LYS A 102 2.60 8.60 5.08
N ARG A 103 3.48 7.74 4.58
CA ARG A 103 4.04 7.90 3.23
C ARG A 103 2.98 7.71 2.15
N ILE A 104 2.14 6.69 2.32
CA ILE A 104 1.06 6.40 1.38
C ILE A 104 0.07 7.56 1.36
N LYS A 105 -0.38 8.01 2.53
CA LYS A 105 -1.33 9.12 2.64
C LYS A 105 -0.78 10.39 2.02
N GLY A 106 0.50 10.68 2.27
CA GLY A 106 1.15 11.85 1.69
C GLY A 106 1.14 11.82 0.17
N ALA A 107 1.38 10.66 -0.42
CA ALA A 107 1.37 10.51 -1.88
C ALA A 107 -0.04 10.66 -2.46
N ILE A 108 -1.05 10.08 -1.81
CA ILE A 108 -2.44 10.13 -2.27
C ILE A 108 -3.00 11.56 -2.20
N ARG A 109 -2.60 12.32 -1.20
CA ARG A 109 -3.13 13.69 -0.96
C ARG A 109 -2.57 14.77 -1.86
N ARG A 110 -1.54 14.48 -2.60
CA ARG A 110 -0.92 15.49 -3.48
C ARG A 110 -1.84 16.02 -4.54
#